data_b58e0b8937e87309365baca72df81015
#
_entry.id   b58e0b8937e87309365baca72df81015
#
_cell.length_a   1.000
_cell.length_b   1.000
_cell.length_c   1.000
_cell.angle_alpha   90.00
_cell.angle_beta   90.00
_cell.angle_gamma   90.00
#
_symmetry.space_group_name_H-M   'P 1'
#
loop_
_entity.id
_entity.type
_entity.pdbx_description
1 polymer ?
#
loop_
_entity_poly.entity_id
_entity_poly.type
_entity_poly.pdbx_seq_one_letter_code
_entity_poly.pdbx_strand_id
1 'polypeptide(L)'
;IAYRDDDAIERLGNVADLLLTHDRAIEVRCDDSVSRIVAGKALPIRRSRGLAPEPVCLPLPCPYPILAVGGQLKATFSLGTGIRAFMSHHLGDLDELDANRAMSRDIALYEQLLGITPLAIAHDLHPDYASTRYAIDRDLPRLAVQHHHAHLASCMAEHGLNEPVIGIIFDGAGVGTDGAIWGGEFLIGDYRQFRRIAGLRYVGMPGGEQAVRQPWRMAVAHLLDAGCDFESLGSTVSSSSIGLVRQMLLRRCNAPFTSSMGRLFDAVSAIAGVRAMVSYEGQAAVELEWLAMKSPPDGGRYRWRIERVQDGIETYPDLPPSAGWAVDTRSLIRHLAADVAAGVPAAVIARRFHSSVVDLVTLVCAKIRAATGLSQVVLSGGVFMNALLTSEARAQLSADGFTVYCHEQTPANDGGLSLGQLAIAAATLC
;
A
#
# COMPACT_ATOMS: atom_id res chain seq x y z
N ILE A 1 7.21 -15.03 15.62
CA ILE A 1 7.89 -14.75 16.88
C ILE A 1 7.81 -16.00 17.77
N ALA A 2 8.94 -16.43 18.32
CA ALA A 2 9.00 -17.42 19.41
C ALA A 2 8.67 -16.69 20.71
N TYR A 3 7.49 -16.93 21.30
CA TYR A 3 7.03 -16.27 22.52
C TYR A 3 6.82 -17.24 23.69
N ARG A 4 6.97 -18.54 23.45
CA ARG A 4 7.02 -19.60 24.47
C ARG A 4 8.46 -20.03 24.67
N ASP A 5 8.84 -20.35 25.90
CA ASP A 5 10.23 -20.69 26.22
C ASP A 5 10.71 -21.94 25.48
N ASP A 6 9.88 -23.00 25.40
CA ASP A 6 10.18 -24.22 24.65
C ASP A 6 10.36 -23.94 23.13
N ASP A 7 9.47 -23.15 22.51
CA ASP A 7 9.56 -22.74 21.11
C ASP A 7 10.81 -21.85 20.88
N ALA A 8 11.11 -20.94 21.81
CA ALA A 8 12.32 -20.12 21.74
C ALA A 8 13.61 -20.96 21.84
N ILE A 9 13.67 -21.94 22.74
CA ILE A 9 14.81 -22.82 22.86
C ILE A 9 15.01 -23.66 21.60
N GLU A 10 13.92 -24.21 21.03
CA GLU A 10 13.98 -25.02 19.82
C GLU A 10 14.44 -24.21 18.61
N ARG A 11 13.85 -23.03 18.37
CA ARG A 11 14.11 -22.22 17.17
C ARG A 11 15.36 -21.37 17.25
N LEU A 12 15.70 -20.87 18.44
CA LEU A 12 16.79 -19.90 18.62
C LEU A 12 18.04 -20.50 19.24
N GLY A 13 17.98 -21.74 19.76
CA GLY A 13 19.10 -22.41 20.41
C GLY A 13 20.34 -22.60 19.53
N ASN A 14 20.18 -22.59 18.19
CA ASN A 14 21.28 -22.61 17.23
C ASN A 14 21.72 -21.20 16.74
N VAL A 15 21.06 -20.14 17.19
CA VAL A 15 21.30 -18.75 16.78
C VAL A 15 21.84 -17.92 17.92
N ALA A 16 21.33 -18.13 19.15
CA ALA A 16 21.70 -17.40 20.34
C ALA A 16 22.62 -18.23 21.25
N ASP A 17 23.70 -17.61 21.75
CA ASP A 17 24.61 -18.23 22.72
C ASP A 17 23.98 -18.30 24.12
N LEU A 18 22.99 -17.44 24.42
CA LEU A 18 22.33 -17.36 25.71
C LEU A 18 20.87 -16.91 25.51
N LEU A 19 19.95 -17.55 26.22
CA LEU A 19 18.54 -17.21 26.30
C LEU A 19 18.19 -16.76 27.71
N LEU A 20 17.62 -15.55 27.85
CA LEU A 20 17.03 -15.07 29.09
C LEU A 20 15.55 -15.43 29.11
N THR A 21 15.17 -16.36 29.94
CA THR A 21 13.78 -16.81 30.15
C THR A 21 13.21 -16.29 31.45
N HIS A 22 11.90 -16.39 31.67
CA HIS A 22 11.22 -16.03 32.90
C HIS A 22 10.02 -16.97 33.13
N ASP A 23 9.55 -17.05 34.38
CA ASP A 23 8.48 -17.94 34.81
C ASP A 23 7.05 -17.42 34.56
N ARG A 24 6.92 -16.22 34.00
CA ARG A 24 5.62 -15.63 33.67
C ARG A 24 5.27 -15.95 32.23
N ALA A 25 4.15 -16.65 32.01
CA ALA A 25 3.64 -16.94 30.67
C ALA A 25 3.34 -15.65 29.87
N ILE A 26 3.70 -15.66 28.58
CA ILE A 26 3.35 -14.61 27.63
C ILE A 26 2.02 -14.98 26.98
N GLU A 27 0.96 -14.25 27.29
CA GLU A 27 -0.39 -14.51 26.80
C GLU A 27 -0.57 -14.08 25.33
N VAL A 28 0.03 -12.97 24.92
CA VAL A 28 -0.12 -12.38 23.58
C VAL A 28 1.22 -12.33 22.87
N ARG A 29 1.26 -12.91 21.69
CA ARG A 29 2.38 -12.75 20.76
C ARG A 29 2.38 -11.32 20.22
N CYS A 30 3.25 -10.47 20.69
CA CYS A 30 3.26 -9.07 20.35
C CYS A 30 4.67 -8.57 19.99
N ASP A 31 4.85 -8.11 18.77
CA ASP A 31 6.08 -7.48 18.32
C ASP A 31 6.23 -6.06 18.89
N ASP A 32 7.44 -5.50 18.78
CA ASP A 32 7.66 -4.08 19.04
C ASP A 32 7.04 -3.21 17.94
N SER A 33 6.58 -2.03 18.33
CA SER A 33 6.28 -0.98 17.38
C SER A 33 7.55 -0.52 16.67
N VAL A 34 7.42 -0.17 15.39
CA VAL A 34 8.50 0.35 14.57
C VAL A 34 8.04 1.65 13.94
N SER A 35 8.84 2.70 14.10
CA SER A 35 8.57 4.02 13.51
C SER A 35 9.78 4.54 12.77
N ARG A 36 9.55 5.41 11.79
CA ARG A 36 10.56 6.13 11.02
C ARG A 36 10.29 7.63 11.14
N ILE A 37 11.34 8.45 11.21
CA ILE A 37 11.16 9.90 11.15
C ILE A 37 11.00 10.33 9.69
N VAL A 38 9.87 10.96 9.37
CA VAL A 38 9.53 11.46 8.04
C VAL A 38 9.04 12.91 8.20
N ALA A 39 9.66 13.84 7.49
CA ALA A 39 9.33 15.27 7.58
C ALA A 39 9.27 15.81 9.02
N GLY A 40 10.17 15.34 9.89
CA GLY A 40 10.28 15.74 11.29
C GLY A 40 9.25 15.12 12.25
N LYS A 41 8.40 14.22 11.78
CA LYS A 41 7.40 13.48 12.58
C LYS A 41 7.66 12.00 12.57
N ALA A 42 7.23 11.28 13.62
CA ALA A 42 7.27 9.83 13.66
C ALA A 42 6.14 9.29 12.77
N LEU A 43 6.51 8.49 11.77
CA LEU A 43 5.59 7.70 10.95
C LEU A 43 5.63 6.25 11.44
N PRO A 44 4.54 5.69 11.97
CA PRO A 44 4.47 4.28 12.32
C PRO A 44 4.57 3.40 11.07
N ILE A 45 5.50 2.45 11.09
CA ILE A 45 5.61 1.38 10.09
C ILE A 45 4.87 0.13 10.58
N ARG A 46 4.99 -0.11 11.89
CA ARG A 46 4.28 -1.17 12.63
C ARG A 46 3.75 -0.57 13.92
N ARG A 47 2.44 -0.68 14.12
CA ARG A 47 1.78 -0.29 15.37
C ARG A 47 1.53 -1.56 16.19
N SER A 48 2.20 -1.67 17.35
CA SER A 48 2.18 -2.88 18.16
C SER A 48 2.47 -2.53 19.63
N ARG A 49 3.34 -3.28 20.32
CA ARG A 49 3.67 -3.07 21.73
C ARG A 49 4.10 -1.62 22.00
N GLY A 50 3.51 -1.02 23.04
CA GLY A 50 3.73 0.38 23.41
C GLY A 50 2.73 1.38 22.81
N LEU A 51 2.02 1.00 21.71
CA LEU A 51 0.98 1.82 21.09
C LEU A 51 -0.41 1.13 21.11
N ALA A 52 -0.44 -0.19 20.90
CA ALA A 52 -1.67 -0.96 21.06
C ALA A 52 -1.85 -1.40 22.53
N PRO A 53 -3.09 -1.41 23.07
CA PRO A 53 -4.39 -1.13 22.43
C PRO A 53 -4.90 0.31 22.66
N GLU A 54 -4.03 1.30 22.77
CA GLU A 54 -4.48 2.70 22.95
C GLU A 54 -5.46 3.09 21.83
N PRO A 55 -6.64 3.66 22.18
CA PRO A 55 -7.65 3.92 21.18
C PRO A 55 -7.32 5.14 20.31
N VAL A 56 -7.65 5.05 19.03
CA VAL A 56 -7.74 6.20 18.13
C VAL A 56 -9.15 6.78 18.22
N CYS A 57 -9.26 8.12 18.30
CA CYS A 57 -10.54 8.80 18.33
C CYS A 57 -11.15 8.87 16.92
N LEU A 58 -12.35 8.31 16.76
CA LEU A 58 -13.09 8.39 15.50
C LEU A 58 -13.82 9.73 15.39
N PRO A 59 -13.88 10.34 14.21
CA PRO A 59 -14.65 11.57 13.98
C PRO A 59 -16.17 11.34 13.99
N LEU A 60 -16.60 10.12 13.67
CA LEU A 60 -18.01 9.69 13.71
C LEU A 60 -18.16 8.54 14.69
N PRO A 61 -19.20 8.55 15.56
CA PRO A 61 -19.40 7.46 16.49
C PRO A 61 -19.90 6.19 15.80
N CYS A 62 -19.41 5.04 16.24
CA CYS A 62 -20.02 3.76 15.90
C CYS A 62 -21.44 3.70 16.48
N PRO A 63 -22.48 3.41 15.69
CA PRO A 63 -23.87 3.35 16.19
C PRO A 63 -24.07 2.20 17.18
N TYR A 64 -23.27 1.16 17.04
CA TYR A 64 -23.14 -0.01 17.91
C TYR A 64 -21.70 -0.56 17.78
N PRO A 65 -21.28 -1.52 18.64
CA PRO A 65 -19.93 -2.08 18.50
C PRO A 65 -19.70 -2.77 17.15
N ILE A 66 -18.57 -2.45 16.52
CA ILE A 66 -18.19 -2.96 15.19
C ILE A 66 -16.77 -3.56 15.27
N LEU A 67 -16.58 -4.71 14.63
CA LEU A 67 -15.27 -5.30 14.36
C LEU A 67 -14.86 -5.00 12.92
N ALA A 68 -13.63 -4.56 12.69
CA ALA A 68 -13.00 -4.45 11.38
C ALA A 68 -11.76 -5.33 11.34
N VAL A 69 -11.62 -6.20 10.33
CA VAL A 69 -10.63 -7.28 10.31
C VAL A 69 -9.39 -7.00 9.46
N GLY A 70 -9.29 -5.82 8.85
CA GLY A 70 -8.09 -5.38 8.09
C GLY A 70 -7.86 -6.14 6.79
N GLY A 71 -6.60 -6.21 6.39
CA GLY A 71 -6.13 -6.88 5.17
C GLY A 71 -5.49 -8.25 5.44
N GLN A 72 -4.69 -8.72 4.46
CA GLN A 72 -3.97 -9.99 4.51
C GLN A 72 -2.56 -9.83 5.08
N LEU A 73 -1.80 -8.85 4.56
CA LEU A 73 -0.44 -8.56 4.96
C LEU A 73 -0.42 -7.51 6.07
N LYS A 74 0.58 -7.55 6.95
CA LYS A 74 0.72 -6.60 8.08
C LYS A 74 -0.59 -6.46 8.88
N ALA A 75 -1.34 -7.56 8.97
CA ALA A 75 -2.71 -7.58 9.46
C ALA A 75 -2.84 -6.99 10.86
N THR A 76 -3.92 -6.26 11.04
CA THR A 76 -4.46 -5.76 12.31
C THR A 76 -5.98 -5.90 12.27
N PHE A 77 -6.62 -5.90 13.43
CA PHE A 77 -8.07 -5.69 13.52
C PHE A 77 -8.36 -4.46 14.39
N SER A 78 -9.57 -3.95 14.30
CA SER A 78 -10.04 -2.83 15.12
C SER A 78 -11.43 -3.13 15.70
N LEU A 79 -11.60 -2.87 17.00
CA LEU A 79 -12.89 -2.90 17.69
C LEU A 79 -13.33 -1.47 17.96
N GLY A 80 -14.51 -1.10 17.43
CA GLY A 80 -15.10 0.23 17.58
C GLY A 80 -16.28 0.24 18.54
N THR A 81 -16.32 1.25 19.43
CA THR A 81 -17.49 1.53 20.28
C THR A 81 -17.55 3.04 20.58
N GLY A 82 -18.71 3.65 20.35
CA GLY A 82 -18.83 5.11 20.40
C GLY A 82 -17.78 5.74 19.50
N ILE A 83 -17.02 6.70 20.01
CA ILE A 83 -15.96 7.38 19.25
C ILE A 83 -14.57 6.73 19.42
N ARG A 84 -14.46 5.55 20.00
CA ARG A 84 -13.16 4.90 20.25
C ARG A 84 -12.95 3.71 19.33
N ALA A 85 -11.83 3.71 18.61
CA ALA A 85 -11.32 2.60 17.81
C ALA A 85 -10.12 1.96 18.51
N PHE A 86 -10.28 0.76 19.01
CA PHE A 86 -9.20 -0.02 19.63
C PHE A 86 -8.55 -0.89 18.55
N MET A 87 -7.44 -0.41 18.01
CA MET A 87 -6.65 -1.18 17.05
C MET A 87 -5.80 -2.23 17.77
N SER A 88 -5.74 -3.43 17.21
CA SER A 88 -4.88 -4.49 17.70
C SER A 88 -3.39 -4.16 17.50
N HIS A 89 -2.54 -4.94 18.18
CA HIS A 89 -1.15 -5.08 17.80
C HIS A 89 -1.04 -5.71 16.40
N HIS A 90 0.15 -5.58 15.80
CA HIS A 90 0.48 -6.19 14.52
C HIS A 90 0.46 -7.73 14.62
N LEU A 91 -0.34 -8.38 13.77
CA LEU A 91 -0.47 -9.84 13.71
C LEU A 91 0.51 -10.47 12.72
N GLY A 92 0.85 -9.76 11.66
CA GLY A 92 1.74 -10.23 10.61
C GLY A 92 1.01 -10.63 9.32
N ASP A 93 1.57 -11.60 8.62
CA ASP A 93 1.04 -12.13 7.37
C ASP A 93 0.08 -13.29 7.68
N LEU A 94 -1.17 -13.18 7.27
CA LEU A 94 -2.21 -14.18 7.53
C LEU A 94 -2.12 -15.42 6.63
N ASP A 95 -1.22 -15.45 5.63
CA ASP A 95 -0.86 -16.68 4.93
C ASP A 95 -0.09 -17.64 5.85
N GLU A 96 0.56 -17.11 6.89
CA GLU A 96 1.22 -17.89 7.92
C GLU A 96 0.20 -18.45 8.91
N LEU A 97 0.17 -19.78 9.08
CA LEU A 97 -0.81 -20.48 9.89
C LEU A 97 -0.86 -19.96 11.34
N ASP A 98 0.30 -19.63 11.92
CA ASP A 98 0.40 -19.13 13.29
C ASP A 98 -0.19 -17.71 13.43
N ALA A 99 -0.02 -16.85 12.42
CA ALA A 99 -0.62 -15.52 12.39
C ALA A 99 -2.15 -15.60 12.23
N ASN A 100 -2.62 -16.48 11.36
CA ASN A 100 -4.04 -16.72 11.17
C ASN A 100 -4.73 -17.23 12.45
N ARG A 101 -4.14 -18.21 13.13
CA ARG A 101 -4.63 -18.70 14.43
C ARG A 101 -4.59 -17.63 15.51
N ALA A 102 -3.51 -16.81 15.52
CA ALA A 102 -3.39 -15.69 16.46
C ALA A 102 -4.50 -14.67 16.26
N MET A 103 -4.87 -14.33 15.01
CA MET A 103 -5.94 -13.39 14.71
C MET A 103 -7.24 -13.78 15.42
N SER A 104 -7.72 -15.02 15.25
CA SER A 104 -8.98 -15.47 15.85
C SER A 104 -8.93 -15.44 17.38
N ARG A 105 -7.82 -15.90 17.97
CA ARG A 105 -7.61 -15.90 19.43
C ARG A 105 -7.55 -14.47 19.97
N ASP A 106 -6.83 -13.60 19.33
CA ASP A 106 -6.56 -12.26 19.82
C ASP A 106 -7.79 -11.34 19.64
N ILE A 107 -8.64 -11.56 18.62
CA ILE A 107 -9.96 -10.91 18.52
C ILE A 107 -10.81 -11.28 19.75
N ALA A 108 -10.94 -12.58 20.08
CA ALA A 108 -11.71 -13.03 21.24
C ALA A 108 -11.13 -12.45 22.55
N LEU A 109 -9.81 -12.38 22.68
CA LEU A 109 -9.15 -11.79 23.84
C LEU A 109 -9.47 -10.29 23.96
N TYR A 110 -9.43 -9.52 22.85
CA TYR A 110 -9.78 -8.10 22.88
C TYR A 110 -11.24 -7.87 23.16
N GLU A 111 -12.16 -8.67 22.59
CA GLU A 111 -13.59 -8.64 22.92
C GLU A 111 -13.81 -8.80 24.44
N GLN A 112 -13.14 -9.77 25.06
CA GLN A 112 -13.22 -10.03 26.50
C GLN A 112 -12.57 -8.91 27.31
N LEU A 113 -11.34 -8.50 26.96
CA LEU A 113 -10.55 -7.48 27.70
C LEU A 113 -11.23 -6.12 27.73
N LEU A 114 -11.84 -5.74 26.60
CA LEU A 114 -12.49 -4.45 26.46
C LEU A 114 -13.99 -4.49 26.84
N GLY A 115 -14.56 -5.67 27.03
CA GLY A 115 -16.00 -5.84 27.26
C GLY A 115 -16.84 -5.41 26.06
N ILE A 116 -16.34 -5.60 24.84
CA ILE A 116 -16.97 -5.19 23.59
C ILE A 116 -17.43 -6.43 22.82
N THR A 117 -18.73 -6.57 22.57
CA THR A 117 -19.28 -7.61 21.71
C THR A 117 -19.73 -6.97 20.40
N PRO A 118 -19.07 -7.22 19.27
CA PRO A 118 -19.41 -6.61 17.99
C PRO A 118 -20.76 -7.12 17.47
N LEU A 119 -21.55 -6.20 16.89
CA LEU A 119 -22.85 -6.47 16.26
C LEU A 119 -22.77 -6.39 14.74
N ALA A 120 -21.66 -5.97 14.18
CA ALA A 120 -21.36 -5.99 12.74
C ALA A 120 -19.87 -6.17 12.51
N ILE A 121 -19.51 -6.57 11.29
CA ILE A 121 -18.11 -6.79 10.90
C ILE A 121 -17.82 -6.16 9.56
N ALA A 122 -16.70 -5.41 9.46
CA ALA A 122 -16.17 -4.85 8.23
C ALA A 122 -14.92 -5.63 7.77
N HIS A 123 -14.81 -5.86 6.46
CA HIS A 123 -13.71 -6.62 5.86
C HIS A 123 -13.32 -6.06 4.50
N ASP A 124 -12.18 -6.50 3.96
CA ASP A 124 -11.73 -6.12 2.61
C ASP A 124 -12.61 -6.74 1.51
N LEU A 125 -12.64 -6.09 0.33
CA LEU A 125 -13.31 -6.65 -0.85
C LEU A 125 -12.65 -7.92 -1.38
N HIS A 126 -11.37 -8.16 -1.06
CA HIS A 126 -10.66 -9.33 -1.57
C HIS A 126 -11.25 -10.62 -1.00
N PRO A 127 -11.81 -11.53 -1.85
CA PRO A 127 -12.54 -12.69 -1.36
C PRO A 127 -11.65 -13.75 -0.69
N ASP A 128 -10.40 -13.81 -1.09
CA ASP A 128 -9.46 -14.86 -0.65
C ASP A 128 -8.61 -14.48 0.56
N TYR A 129 -8.74 -13.24 1.08
CA TYR A 129 -8.04 -12.90 2.31
C TYR A 129 -8.53 -13.73 3.50
N ALA A 130 -7.61 -14.20 4.33
CA ALA A 130 -7.96 -14.94 5.53
C ALA A 130 -8.80 -14.10 6.49
N SER A 131 -8.54 -12.79 6.56
CA SER A 131 -9.38 -11.82 7.30
C SER A 131 -10.81 -11.76 6.76
N THR A 132 -11.00 -11.77 5.44
CA THR A 132 -12.33 -11.80 4.80
C THR A 132 -13.04 -13.13 5.09
N ARG A 133 -12.34 -14.26 5.00
CA ARG A 133 -12.92 -15.58 5.35
C ARG A 133 -13.36 -15.63 6.80
N TYR A 134 -12.53 -15.13 7.73
CA TYR A 134 -12.90 -14.98 9.13
C TYR A 134 -14.21 -14.17 9.30
N ALA A 135 -14.35 -13.06 8.57
CA ALA A 135 -15.56 -12.25 8.62
C ALA A 135 -16.79 -12.99 8.06
N ILE A 136 -16.60 -13.81 7.01
CA ILE A 136 -17.68 -14.62 6.41
C ILE A 136 -18.16 -15.72 7.37
N ASP A 137 -17.24 -16.31 8.14
CA ASP A 137 -17.55 -17.39 9.08
C ASP A 137 -18.22 -16.89 10.37
N ARG A 138 -18.21 -15.56 10.63
CA ARG A 138 -18.94 -14.96 11.76
C ARG A 138 -20.40 -14.71 11.37
N ASP A 139 -21.32 -15.12 12.23
CA ASP A 139 -22.77 -14.84 12.05
C ASP A 139 -23.10 -13.41 12.48
N LEU A 140 -22.62 -12.43 11.71
CA LEU A 140 -22.81 -11.00 11.91
C LEU A 140 -23.15 -10.31 10.58
N PRO A 141 -23.92 -9.21 10.59
CA PRO A 141 -24.02 -8.30 9.45
C PRO A 141 -22.65 -7.86 8.96
N ARG A 142 -22.41 -7.94 7.64
CA ARG A 142 -21.10 -7.69 7.03
C ARG A 142 -21.11 -6.47 6.14
N LEU A 143 -20.00 -5.71 6.15
CA LEU A 143 -19.72 -4.63 5.22
C LEU A 143 -18.38 -4.91 4.51
N ALA A 144 -18.44 -5.13 3.20
CA ALA A 144 -17.24 -5.21 2.38
C ALA A 144 -16.77 -3.79 2.02
N VAL A 145 -15.48 -3.50 2.27
CA VAL A 145 -14.87 -2.18 2.08
C VAL A 145 -13.80 -2.27 1.01
N GLN A 146 -13.82 -1.34 0.06
CA GLN A 146 -12.77 -1.26 -0.96
C GLN A 146 -11.44 -0.84 -0.32
N HIS A 147 -10.36 -1.54 -0.67
CA HIS A 147 -9.04 -1.45 -0.07
C HIS A 147 -8.47 -0.02 0.00
N HIS A 148 -8.45 0.68 -1.13
CA HIS A 148 -7.91 2.05 -1.23
C HIS A 148 -8.82 3.09 -0.57
N HIS A 149 -10.13 2.81 -0.49
CA HIS A 149 -11.05 3.61 0.32
C HIS A 149 -10.74 3.45 1.81
N ALA A 150 -10.40 2.23 2.26
CA ALA A 150 -9.99 2.01 3.64
C ALA A 150 -8.67 2.75 3.96
N HIS A 151 -7.68 2.78 3.06
CA HIS A 151 -6.48 3.59 3.22
C HIS A 151 -6.78 5.08 3.35
N LEU A 152 -7.66 5.62 2.49
CA LEU A 152 -8.11 7.01 2.56
C LEU A 152 -8.76 7.31 3.91
N ALA A 153 -9.75 6.51 4.28
CA ALA A 153 -10.53 6.66 5.50
C ALA A 153 -9.69 6.50 6.78
N SER A 154 -8.66 5.65 6.76
CA SER A 154 -7.74 5.46 7.88
C SER A 154 -6.99 6.76 8.22
N CYS A 155 -6.41 7.41 7.22
CA CYS A 155 -5.72 8.68 7.44
C CYS A 155 -6.69 9.82 7.78
N MET A 156 -7.87 9.85 7.16
CA MET A 156 -8.92 10.81 7.53
C MET A 156 -9.33 10.65 9.00
N ALA A 157 -9.51 9.42 9.46
CA ALA A 157 -9.99 9.12 10.80
C ALA A 157 -9.03 9.59 11.89
N GLU A 158 -7.74 9.30 11.77
CA GLU A 158 -6.76 9.72 12.78
C GLU A 158 -6.56 11.25 12.87
N HIS A 159 -6.93 11.98 11.81
CA HIS A 159 -6.89 13.45 11.76
C HIS A 159 -8.25 14.12 12.00
N GLY A 160 -9.30 13.34 12.25
CA GLY A 160 -10.62 13.87 12.53
C GLY A 160 -11.28 14.60 11.35
N LEU A 161 -10.94 14.25 10.09
CA LEU A 161 -11.47 14.89 8.91
C LEU A 161 -12.88 14.36 8.59
N ASN A 162 -13.83 15.26 8.37
CA ASN A 162 -15.24 14.89 8.10
C ASN A 162 -15.70 15.27 6.68
N GLU A 163 -14.97 16.17 6.02
CA GLU A 163 -15.28 16.64 4.68
C GLU A 163 -14.57 15.80 3.61
N PRO A 164 -15.08 15.75 2.38
CA PRO A 164 -14.39 15.09 1.28
C PRO A 164 -12.99 15.65 1.05
N VAL A 165 -12.03 14.76 0.79
CA VAL A 165 -10.61 15.09 0.57
C VAL A 165 -10.10 14.53 -0.74
N ILE A 166 -8.97 15.04 -1.21
CA ILE A 166 -8.17 14.40 -2.27
C ILE A 166 -7.33 13.32 -1.62
N GLY A 167 -7.50 12.07 -2.04
CA GLY A 167 -6.68 10.94 -1.61
C GLY A 167 -5.66 10.57 -2.66
N ILE A 168 -4.38 10.59 -2.30
CA ILE A 168 -3.31 9.97 -3.08
C ILE A 168 -3.02 8.65 -2.41
N ILE A 169 -3.48 7.56 -3.01
CA ILE A 169 -3.38 6.22 -2.42
C ILE A 169 -2.42 5.40 -3.28
N PHE A 170 -1.15 5.38 -2.85
CA PHE A 170 -0.09 4.65 -3.53
C PHE A 170 0.32 3.41 -2.76
N ASP A 171 0.08 2.26 -3.37
CA ASP A 171 0.21 0.97 -2.70
C ASP A 171 0.81 -0.12 -3.60
N GLY A 172 1.07 -1.27 -2.99
CA GLY A 172 1.59 -2.47 -3.64
C GLY A 172 0.52 -3.24 -4.41
N ALA A 173 -0.63 -3.47 -3.81
CA ALA A 173 -1.75 -4.17 -4.43
C ALA A 173 -3.02 -4.05 -3.59
N GLY A 174 -4.15 -3.83 -4.22
CA GLY A 174 -5.49 -3.94 -3.64
C GLY A 174 -6.50 -4.19 -4.74
N VAL A 175 -7.61 -4.86 -4.42
CA VAL A 175 -8.65 -5.17 -5.41
C VAL A 175 -9.40 -3.89 -5.81
N GLY A 176 -9.37 -3.58 -7.10
CA GLY A 176 -10.14 -2.49 -7.68
C GLY A 176 -11.61 -2.85 -7.87
N THR A 177 -12.47 -1.85 -7.97
CA THR A 177 -13.91 -2.04 -8.25
C THR A 177 -14.18 -2.53 -9.67
N ASP A 178 -13.17 -2.50 -10.53
CA ASP A 178 -13.17 -2.98 -11.92
C ASP A 178 -12.53 -4.38 -12.06
N GLY A 179 -12.14 -5.01 -10.95
CA GLY A 179 -11.50 -6.33 -10.92
C GLY A 179 -10.00 -6.31 -11.24
N ALA A 180 -9.40 -5.13 -11.52
CA ALA A 180 -7.96 -4.99 -11.67
C ALA A 180 -7.26 -4.82 -10.32
N ILE A 181 -5.95 -4.99 -10.29
CA ILE A 181 -5.12 -4.72 -9.11
C ILE A 181 -4.75 -3.24 -9.11
N TRP A 182 -5.31 -2.50 -8.16
CA TRP A 182 -5.01 -1.08 -7.97
C TRP A 182 -3.78 -0.86 -7.08
N GLY A 183 -3.31 0.41 -7.03
CA GLY A 183 -2.25 0.86 -6.14
C GLY A 183 -1.53 2.12 -6.61
N GLY A 184 -2.03 2.81 -7.63
CA GLY A 184 -1.52 4.11 -8.09
C GLY A 184 -2.64 5.12 -8.29
N GLU A 185 -3.46 5.35 -7.23
CA GLU A 185 -4.79 5.92 -7.36
C GLU A 185 -4.87 7.34 -6.80
N PHE A 186 -5.63 8.18 -7.49
CA PHE A 186 -6.04 9.50 -7.05
C PHE A 186 -7.56 9.48 -6.85
N LEU A 187 -7.98 9.63 -5.62
CA LEU A 187 -9.37 9.54 -5.20
C LEU A 187 -9.89 10.92 -4.75
N ILE A 188 -11.19 11.11 -4.83
CA ILE A 188 -11.93 12.05 -4.01
C ILE A 188 -12.89 11.23 -3.19
N GLY A 189 -12.92 11.40 -1.87
CA GLY A 189 -13.80 10.62 -1.02
C GLY A 189 -13.93 11.13 0.40
N ASP A 190 -14.91 10.55 1.07
CA ASP A 190 -15.20 10.66 2.49
C ASP A 190 -15.40 9.23 3.06
N TYR A 191 -16.01 9.07 4.25
CA TYR A 191 -16.27 7.75 4.84
C TYR A 191 -17.41 6.97 4.17
N ARG A 192 -18.27 7.63 3.39
CA ARG A 192 -19.47 7.01 2.79
C ARG A 192 -19.25 6.61 1.34
N GLN A 193 -18.43 7.37 0.64
CA GLN A 193 -18.23 7.21 -0.80
C GLN A 193 -16.85 7.68 -1.23
N PHE A 194 -16.40 7.14 -2.35
CA PHE A 194 -15.22 7.62 -3.04
C PHE A 194 -15.43 7.58 -4.55
N ARG A 195 -14.64 8.36 -5.25
CA ARG A 195 -14.55 8.34 -6.70
C ARG A 195 -13.09 8.30 -7.12
N ARG A 196 -12.73 7.36 -7.98
CA ARG A 196 -11.44 7.31 -8.64
C ARG A 196 -11.39 8.39 -9.72
N ILE A 197 -10.51 9.36 -9.56
CA ILE A 197 -10.38 10.53 -10.46
C ILE A 197 -9.26 10.30 -11.46
N ALA A 198 -8.16 9.71 -11.03
CA ALA A 198 -7.05 9.31 -11.87
C ALA A 198 -6.39 8.03 -11.33
N GLY A 199 -5.69 7.34 -12.20
CA GLY A 199 -4.87 6.18 -11.85
C GLY A 199 -3.75 5.99 -12.85
N LEU A 200 -2.73 5.21 -12.48
CA LEU A 200 -1.72 4.81 -13.44
C LEU A 200 -2.34 3.97 -14.56
N ARG A 201 -1.78 4.12 -15.78
CA ARG A 201 -2.11 3.26 -16.90
C ARG A 201 -1.91 1.78 -16.52
N TYR A 202 -2.88 0.96 -16.83
CA TYR A 202 -2.78 -0.47 -16.58
C TYR A 202 -1.67 -1.12 -17.41
N VAL A 203 -0.94 -2.00 -16.76
CA VAL A 203 -0.01 -2.96 -17.39
C VAL A 203 -0.30 -4.37 -16.88
N GLY A 204 0.09 -5.39 -17.62
CA GLY A 204 -0.02 -6.76 -17.12
C GLY A 204 0.96 -7.03 -15.98
N MET A 205 0.54 -7.81 -14.98
CA MET A 205 1.35 -8.28 -13.86
C MET A 205 1.67 -9.79 -14.05
N PRO A 206 2.75 -10.15 -14.78
CA PRO A 206 2.95 -11.50 -15.27
C PRO A 206 3.36 -12.46 -14.15
N GLY A 207 2.51 -13.46 -13.89
CA GLY A 207 2.66 -14.42 -12.81
C GLY A 207 1.99 -13.98 -11.50
N GLY A 208 1.22 -12.88 -11.51
CA GLY A 208 0.53 -12.40 -10.33
C GLY A 208 1.52 -12.15 -9.18
N GLU A 209 1.37 -12.83 -8.06
CA GLU A 209 2.23 -12.70 -6.88
C GLU A 209 3.73 -12.95 -7.15
N GLN A 210 4.07 -13.78 -8.16
CA GLN A 210 5.47 -13.97 -8.56
C GLN A 210 6.12 -12.65 -9.06
N ALA A 211 5.34 -11.72 -9.60
CA ALA A 211 5.87 -10.43 -10.02
C ALA A 211 6.28 -9.54 -8.82
N VAL A 212 5.71 -9.78 -7.63
CA VAL A 212 6.15 -9.10 -6.38
C VAL A 212 7.51 -9.62 -5.95
N ARG A 213 7.73 -10.94 -6.02
CA ARG A 213 9.01 -11.60 -5.64
C ARG A 213 10.10 -11.42 -6.70
N GLN A 214 9.70 -11.11 -7.93
CA GLN A 214 10.57 -11.01 -9.10
C GLN A 214 10.33 -9.68 -9.86
N PRO A 215 10.81 -8.54 -9.33
CA PRO A 215 10.69 -7.20 -9.92
C PRO A 215 10.99 -7.12 -11.42
N TRP A 216 11.92 -7.94 -11.92
CA TRP A 216 12.24 -8.00 -13.34
C TRP A 216 11.03 -8.35 -14.23
N ARG A 217 10.03 -9.05 -13.71
CA ARG A 217 8.79 -9.36 -14.46
C ARG A 217 8.00 -8.08 -14.75
N MET A 218 7.91 -7.19 -13.75
CA MET A 218 7.28 -5.88 -13.93
C MET A 218 8.11 -4.99 -14.85
N ALA A 219 9.45 -5.09 -14.79
CA ALA A 219 10.31 -4.38 -15.74
C ALA A 219 10.02 -4.81 -17.19
N VAL A 220 9.91 -6.13 -17.46
CA VAL A 220 9.50 -6.63 -18.79
C VAL A 220 8.12 -6.10 -19.20
N ALA A 221 7.15 -6.04 -18.28
CA ALA A 221 5.83 -5.54 -18.58
C ALA A 221 5.84 -4.05 -18.98
N HIS A 222 6.51 -3.21 -18.22
CA HIS A 222 6.60 -1.77 -18.50
C HIS A 222 7.45 -1.46 -19.73
N LEU A 223 8.56 -2.16 -19.94
CA LEU A 223 9.38 -2.01 -21.16
C LEU A 223 8.60 -2.41 -22.41
N LEU A 224 7.88 -3.53 -22.35
CA LEU A 224 7.02 -3.99 -23.46
C LEU A 224 5.92 -2.97 -23.79
N ASP A 225 5.20 -2.47 -22.78
CA ASP A 225 4.14 -1.45 -22.97
C ASP A 225 4.73 -0.14 -23.54
N ALA A 226 5.96 0.22 -23.12
CA ALA A 226 6.65 1.42 -23.62
C ALA A 226 7.27 1.24 -25.02
N GLY A 227 7.31 0.02 -25.56
CA GLY A 227 7.96 -0.30 -26.83
C GLY A 227 9.49 -0.20 -26.78
N CYS A 228 10.08 -0.49 -25.62
CA CYS A 228 11.53 -0.57 -25.41
C CYS A 228 12.03 -2.01 -25.57
N ASP A 229 13.35 -2.15 -25.81
CA ASP A 229 14.06 -3.42 -25.71
C ASP A 229 14.25 -3.88 -24.25
N PHE A 230 14.91 -5.01 -24.06
CA PHE A 230 15.16 -5.61 -22.74
C PHE A 230 16.64 -5.69 -22.39
N GLU A 231 17.51 -4.94 -23.08
CA GLU A 231 18.96 -5.00 -22.91
C GLU A 231 19.39 -4.70 -21.48
N SER A 232 18.70 -3.75 -20.80
CA SER A 232 18.94 -3.41 -19.40
C SER A 232 18.79 -4.59 -18.42
N LEU A 233 18.05 -5.63 -18.80
CA LEU A 233 17.81 -6.82 -17.97
C LEU A 233 18.75 -7.99 -18.30
N GLY A 234 19.46 -7.93 -19.43
CA GLY A 234 20.22 -9.05 -19.98
C GLY A 234 21.37 -9.56 -19.10
N SER A 235 21.87 -8.74 -18.17
CA SER A 235 22.93 -9.15 -17.22
C SER A 235 22.40 -9.95 -16.03
N THR A 236 21.08 -9.86 -15.72
CA THR A 236 20.49 -10.46 -14.53
C THR A 236 19.44 -11.50 -14.82
N VAL A 237 18.84 -11.50 -16.01
CA VAL A 237 17.74 -12.37 -16.40
C VAL A 237 18.01 -13.02 -17.73
N SER A 238 17.81 -14.35 -17.84
CA SER A 238 18.03 -15.06 -19.08
C SER A 238 17.04 -14.64 -20.18
N SER A 239 17.50 -14.61 -21.43
CA SER A 239 16.65 -14.27 -22.59
C SER A 239 15.45 -15.22 -22.73
N SER A 240 15.57 -16.48 -22.32
CA SER A 240 14.46 -17.45 -22.32
C SER A 240 13.39 -17.07 -21.30
N SER A 241 13.77 -16.62 -20.09
CA SER A 241 12.84 -16.14 -19.06
C SER A 241 12.10 -14.88 -19.51
N ILE A 242 12.82 -13.92 -20.09
CA ILE A 242 12.24 -12.70 -20.68
C ILE A 242 11.24 -13.07 -21.78
N GLY A 243 11.63 -14.01 -22.68
CA GLY A 243 10.78 -14.51 -23.76
C GLY A 243 9.48 -15.15 -23.26
N LEU A 244 9.56 -15.94 -22.17
CA LEU A 244 8.38 -16.55 -21.54
C LEU A 244 7.43 -15.48 -20.99
N VAL A 245 7.95 -14.55 -20.19
CA VAL A 245 7.14 -13.46 -19.59
C VAL A 245 6.51 -12.57 -20.67
N ARG A 246 7.24 -12.28 -21.74
CA ARG A 246 6.70 -11.56 -22.91
C ARG A 246 5.51 -12.32 -23.53
N GLN A 247 5.60 -13.66 -23.67
CA GLN A 247 4.48 -14.47 -24.19
C GLN A 247 3.27 -14.46 -23.24
N MET A 248 3.51 -14.53 -21.91
CA MET A 248 2.42 -14.40 -20.93
C MET A 248 1.66 -13.07 -21.10
N LEU A 249 2.38 -11.96 -21.24
CA LEU A 249 1.82 -10.62 -21.42
C LEU A 249 1.03 -10.52 -22.75
N LEU A 250 1.61 -10.96 -23.87
CA LEU A 250 0.98 -10.90 -25.19
C LEU A 250 -0.28 -11.77 -25.28
N ARG A 251 -0.29 -12.90 -24.58
CA ARG A 251 -1.42 -13.86 -24.55
C ARG A 251 -2.37 -13.63 -23.38
N ARG A 252 -2.10 -12.64 -22.52
CA ARG A 252 -2.85 -12.37 -21.29
C ARG A 252 -2.99 -13.61 -20.39
N CYS A 253 -1.97 -14.45 -20.35
CA CYS A 253 -1.99 -15.68 -19.58
C CYS A 253 -1.35 -15.43 -18.20
N ASN A 254 -2.11 -15.61 -17.12
CA ASN A 254 -1.68 -15.35 -15.75
C ASN A 254 -0.96 -13.99 -15.62
N ALA A 255 -1.56 -12.94 -16.18
CA ALA A 255 -1.06 -11.60 -16.19
C ALA A 255 -2.21 -10.59 -15.92
N PRO A 256 -2.78 -10.58 -14.70
CA PRO A 256 -3.84 -9.63 -14.33
C PRO A 256 -3.36 -8.20 -14.53
N PHE A 257 -4.29 -7.29 -14.81
CA PHE A 257 -3.96 -5.88 -14.97
C PHE A 257 -3.69 -5.20 -13.62
N THR A 258 -2.71 -4.27 -13.63
CA THR A 258 -2.39 -3.49 -12.44
C THR A 258 -2.09 -2.03 -12.77
N SER A 259 -2.54 -1.13 -11.91
CA SER A 259 -2.16 0.29 -11.84
C SER A 259 -1.24 0.59 -10.65
N SER A 260 -0.63 -0.43 -10.04
CA SER A 260 0.14 -0.28 -8.81
C SER A 260 1.38 0.58 -8.96
N MET A 261 1.50 1.60 -8.11
CA MET A 261 2.72 2.41 -7.94
C MET A 261 3.85 1.57 -7.35
N GLY A 262 3.58 0.68 -6.40
CA GLY A 262 4.59 -0.23 -5.84
C GLY A 262 5.20 -1.12 -6.92
N ARG A 263 4.40 -1.64 -7.85
CA ARG A 263 4.89 -2.44 -9.00
C ARG A 263 5.68 -1.61 -10.00
N LEU A 264 5.36 -0.30 -10.13
CA LEU A 264 6.18 0.61 -10.93
C LEU A 264 7.55 0.86 -10.27
N PHE A 265 7.62 1.02 -8.94
CA PHE A 265 8.88 1.10 -8.20
C PHE A 265 9.74 -0.16 -8.41
N ASP A 266 9.13 -1.35 -8.36
CA ASP A 266 9.82 -2.61 -8.63
C ASP A 266 10.38 -2.65 -10.05
N ALA A 267 9.59 -2.26 -11.05
CA ALA A 267 10.02 -2.20 -12.45
C ALA A 267 11.22 -1.25 -12.63
N VAL A 268 11.13 -0.05 -12.07
CA VAL A 268 12.21 0.96 -12.13
C VAL A 268 13.46 0.45 -11.45
N SER A 269 13.34 -0.19 -10.28
CA SER A 269 14.47 -0.78 -9.56
C SER A 269 15.19 -1.86 -10.41
N ALA A 270 14.43 -2.72 -11.08
CA ALA A 270 14.99 -3.76 -11.93
C ALA A 270 15.61 -3.19 -13.20
N ILE A 271 14.98 -2.23 -13.90
CA ILE A 271 15.51 -1.58 -15.11
C ILE A 271 16.80 -0.82 -14.80
N ALA A 272 16.86 -0.13 -13.65
CA ALA A 272 18.05 0.59 -13.20
C ALA A 272 19.17 -0.32 -12.67
N GLY A 273 18.99 -1.66 -12.69
CA GLY A 273 19.99 -2.61 -12.22
C GLY A 273 20.16 -2.67 -10.70
N VAL A 274 19.19 -2.18 -9.93
CA VAL A 274 19.25 -2.14 -8.45
C VAL A 274 18.85 -3.49 -7.86
N ARG A 275 17.64 -4.00 -8.19
CA ARG A 275 17.13 -5.26 -7.64
C ARG A 275 16.17 -5.95 -8.61
N ALA A 276 16.57 -7.13 -9.11
CA ALA A 276 15.73 -7.95 -10.00
C ALA A 276 14.92 -9.03 -9.26
N MET A 277 15.39 -9.46 -8.09
CA MET A 277 14.80 -10.48 -7.23
C MET A 277 14.78 -9.97 -5.80
N VAL A 278 13.69 -10.20 -5.06
CA VAL A 278 13.57 -9.76 -3.66
C VAL A 278 13.39 -10.93 -2.71
N SER A 279 13.85 -10.77 -1.48
CA SER A 279 13.70 -11.74 -0.39
C SER A 279 12.61 -11.36 0.62
N TYR A 280 12.15 -10.09 0.58
CA TYR A 280 11.03 -9.58 1.38
C TYR A 280 10.28 -8.51 0.60
N GLU A 281 9.02 -8.27 0.99
CA GLU A 281 8.13 -7.32 0.36
C GLU A 281 8.69 -5.88 0.42
N GLY A 282 8.65 -5.17 -0.72
CA GLY A 282 9.09 -3.78 -0.83
C GLY A 282 10.61 -3.58 -0.88
N GLN A 283 11.44 -4.64 -0.83
CA GLN A 283 12.90 -4.54 -0.85
C GLN A 283 13.42 -3.70 -2.01
N ALA A 284 12.91 -3.91 -3.21
CA ALA A 284 13.34 -3.21 -4.41
C ALA A 284 13.07 -1.69 -4.31
N ALA A 285 11.89 -1.31 -3.77
CA ALA A 285 11.52 0.08 -3.56
C ALA A 285 12.36 0.74 -2.45
N VAL A 286 12.63 0.03 -1.35
CA VAL A 286 13.48 0.51 -0.24
C VAL A 286 14.91 0.75 -0.69
N GLU A 287 15.50 -0.19 -1.45
CA GLU A 287 16.85 -0.01 -1.97
C GLU A 287 16.94 1.12 -3.00
N LEU A 288 15.88 1.29 -3.81
CA LEU A 288 15.78 2.41 -4.75
C LEU A 288 15.70 3.76 -4.02
N GLU A 289 14.93 3.83 -2.91
CA GLU A 289 14.87 5.02 -2.04
C GLU A 289 16.26 5.36 -1.47
N TRP A 290 16.96 4.37 -0.91
CA TRP A 290 18.28 4.60 -0.32
C TRP A 290 19.30 5.09 -1.35
N LEU A 291 19.24 4.59 -2.58
CA LEU A 291 20.06 5.08 -3.66
C LEU A 291 19.70 6.51 -4.06
N ALA A 292 18.41 6.83 -4.14
CA ALA A 292 17.95 8.18 -4.44
C ALA A 292 18.43 9.20 -3.39
N MET A 293 18.45 8.82 -2.11
CA MET A 293 18.95 9.67 -1.02
C MET A 293 20.45 9.95 -1.09
N LYS A 294 21.23 9.09 -1.74
CA LYS A 294 22.68 9.30 -1.95
C LYS A 294 23.00 10.28 -3.10
N SER A 295 22.01 10.62 -3.90
CA SER A 295 22.17 11.54 -5.04
C SER A 295 21.46 12.86 -4.74
N PRO A 296 22.13 14.02 -4.85
CA PRO A 296 21.45 15.30 -4.73
C PRO A 296 20.46 15.48 -5.89
N PRO A 297 19.44 16.32 -5.73
CA PRO A 297 18.56 16.69 -6.83
C PRO A 297 19.37 17.38 -7.94
N ASP A 298 19.37 16.79 -9.13
CA ASP A 298 20.07 17.37 -10.31
C ASP A 298 19.13 18.19 -11.21
N GLY A 299 17.88 18.38 -10.78
CA GLY A 299 16.84 19.04 -11.57
C GLY A 299 16.23 18.15 -12.67
N GLY A 300 16.81 16.95 -12.91
CA GLY A 300 16.28 15.99 -13.89
C GLY A 300 14.96 15.40 -13.44
N ARG A 301 14.03 15.25 -14.40
CA ARG A 301 12.69 14.67 -14.22
C ARG A 301 12.33 13.87 -15.44
N TYR A 302 11.65 12.74 -15.21
CA TYR A 302 10.98 11.97 -16.25
C TYR A 302 9.57 12.51 -16.45
N ARG A 303 9.17 12.75 -17.70
CA ARG A 303 7.89 13.37 -18.01
C ARG A 303 6.76 12.37 -17.92
N TRP A 304 5.69 12.77 -17.25
CA TRP A 304 4.39 12.09 -17.24
C TRP A 304 3.53 12.63 -18.37
N ARG A 305 2.70 11.76 -18.91
CA ARG A 305 1.62 12.15 -19.80
C ARG A 305 0.29 11.81 -19.12
N ILE A 306 -0.57 12.80 -18.94
CA ILE A 306 -1.90 12.61 -18.33
C ILE A 306 -2.91 12.79 -19.43
N GLU A 307 -3.68 11.75 -19.71
CA GLU A 307 -4.68 11.70 -20.75
C GLU A 307 -6.07 11.64 -20.13
N ARG A 308 -7.03 12.34 -20.71
CA ARG A 308 -8.41 12.20 -20.30
C ARG A 308 -8.94 10.87 -20.83
N VAL A 309 -9.50 10.05 -19.95
CA VAL A 309 -10.19 8.83 -20.38
C VAL A 309 -11.52 9.30 -20.97
N GLN A 310 -11.62 9.25 -22.29
CA GLN A 310 -12.90 9.35 -23.00
C GLN A 310 -13.43 7.93 -23.18
N ASP A 311 -14.75 7.76 -23.22
CA ASP A 311 -15.37 6.50 -23.60
C ASP A 311 -14.77 6.06 -24.94
N GLY A 312 -13.94 5.03 -24.96
CA GLY A 312 -13.33 4.49 -26.16
C GLY A 312 -11.82 4.68 -26.36
N ILE A 313 -11.07 5.27 -25.41
CA ILE A 313 -9.59 5.17 -25.48
C ILE A 313 -9.17 3.76 -25.03
N GLU A 314 -8.46 3.08 -25.92
CA GLU A 314 -7.86 1.77 -25.77
C GLU A 314 -6.92 1.65 -24.55
N THR A 315 -7.47 1.61 -23.34
CA THR A 315 -6.76 1.09 -22.17
C THR A 315 -7.10 -0.35 -21.99
N TYR A 316 -7.34 -1.17 -22.82
CA TYR A 316 -7.86 -2.54 -22.82
C TYR A 316 -9.39 -2.58 -22.90
N PRO A 317 -9.95 -3.06 -24.03
CA PRO A 317 -11.38 -3.08 -24.29
C PRO A 317 -12.23 -3.87 -23.28
N ASP A 318 -11.59 -4.66 -22.42
CA ASP A 318 -12.25 -5.53 -21.46
C ASP A 318 -12.35 -4.93 -20.04
N LEU A 319 -11.78 -3.73 -19.80
CA LEU A 319 -11.90 -3.06 -18.52
C LEU A 319 -12.77 -1.80 -18.63
N PRO A 320 -13.76 -1.61 -17.73
CA PRO A 320 -14.57 -0.40 -17.75
C PRO A 320 -13.72 0.85 -17.49
N PRO A 321 -14.05 2.00 -18.05
CA PRO A 321 -13.38 3.26 -17.77
C PRO A 321 -13.58 3.63 -16.31
N SER A 322 -12.56 3.41 -15.49
CA SER A 322 -12.64 3.55 -14.03
C SER A 322 -12.15 4.90 -13.49
N ALA A 323 -11.52 5.74 -14.34
CA ALA A 323 -10.95 7.01 -13.91
C ALA A 323 -11.20 8.11 -14.96
N GLY A 324 -11.32 9.37 -14.50
CA GLY A 324 -11.44 10.53 -15.39
C GLY A 324 -10.14 10.83 -16.15
N TRP A 325 -8.97 10.47 -15.58
CA TRP A 325 -7.64 10.60 -16.20
C TRP A 325 -6.80 9.33 -16.02
N ALA A 326 -6.04 9.00 -17.06
CA ALA A 326 -5.00 7.96 -17.01
C ALA A 326 -3.62 8.62 -17.02
N VAL A 327 -2.74 8.17 -16.12
CA VAL A 327 -1.35 8.59 -16.06
C VAL A 327 -0.52 7.61 -16.89
N ASP A 328 -0.07 8.03 -18.05
CA ASP A 328 0.72 7.22 -18.97
C ASP A 328 2.19 7.17 -18.53
N THR A 329 2.65 5.98 -18.17
CA THR A 329 4.01 5.70 -17.70
C THR A 329 5.02 5.48 -18.84
N ARG A 330 4.57 5.29 -20.08
CA ARG A 330 5.43 4.89 -21.20
C ARG A 330 6.53 5.91 -21.50
N SER A 331 6.22 7.21 -21.42
CA SER A 331 7.22 8.26 -21.62
C SER A 331 8.32 8.22 -20.55
N LEU A 332 7.93 8.04 -19.29
CA LEU A 332 8.86 7.88 -18.16
C LEU A 332 9.78 6.68 -18.41
N ILE A 333 9.23 5.52 -18.73
CA ILE A 333 10.00 4.28 -18.94
C ILE A 333 10.99 4.43 -20.10
N ARG A 334 10.60 5.05 -21.23
CA ARG A 334 11.50 5.28 -22.36
C ARG A 334 12.71 6.15 -21.98
N HIS A 335 12.48 7.25 -21.25
CA HIS A 335 13.58 8.13 -20.83
C HIS A 335 14.47 7.46 -19.80
N LEU A 336 13.89 6.67 -18.88
CA LEU A 336 14.65 5.91 -17.91
C LEU A 336 15.51 4.83 -18.58
N ALA A 337 14.96 4.09 -19.54
CA ALA A 337 15.72 3.09 -20.31
C ALA A 337 16.84 3.74 -21.11
N ALA A 338 16.62 4.92 -21.68
CA ALA A 338 17.66 5.68 -22.37
C ALA A 338 18.78 6.15 -21.42
N ASP A 339 18.44 6.59 -20.20
CA ASP A 339 19.43 6.93 -19.16
C ASP A 339 20.29 5.71 -18.79
N VAL A 340 19.65 4.54 -18.62
CA VAL A 340 20.39 3.27 -18.36
C VAL A 340 21.33 2.94 -19.51
N ALA A 341 20.88 3.01 -20.77
CA ALA A 341 21.70 2.76 -21.96
C ALA A 341 22.85 3.76 -22.09
N ALA A 342 22.65 5.00 -21.65
CA ALA A 342 23.69 6.05 -21.60
C ALA A 342 24.66 5.89 -20.42
N GLY A 343 24.49 4.88 -19.55
CA GLY A 343 25.37 4.64 -18.40
C GLY A 343 25.15 5.64 -17.24
N VAL A 344 24.00 6.29 -17.16
CA VAL A 344 23.67 7.17 -16.02
C VAL A 344 23.65 6.33 -14.74
N PRO A 345 24.32 6.78 -13.65
CA PRO A 345 24.36 6.02 -12.41
C PRO A 345 22.97 5.74 -11.84
N ALA A 346 22.76 4.53 -11.33
CA ALA A 346 21.48 4.10 -10.76
C ALA A 346 20.96 5.05 -9.65
N ALA A 347 21.85 5.66 -8.86
CA ALA A 347 21.46 6.64 -7.84
C ALA A 347 20.84 7.90 -8.44
N VAL A 348 21.34 8.37 -9.59
CA VAL A 348 20.78 9.53 -10.32
C VAL A 348 19.42 9.16 -10.91
N ILE A 349 19.30 7.99 -11.53
CA ILE A 349 18.04 7.46 -12.08
C ILE A 349 17.00 7.36 -10.97
N ALA A 350 17.37 6.76 -9.84
CA ALA A 350 16.50 6.63 -8.66
C ALA A 350 16.04 8.00 -8.15
N ARG A 351 16.94 8.98 -8.07
CA ARG A 351 16.63 10.35 -7.65
C ARG A 351 15.65 11.03 -8.61
N ARG A 352 15.92 10.98 -9.91
CA ARG A 352 15.05 11.53 -10.96
C ARG A 352 13.67 10.90 -10.91
N PHE A 353 13.58 9.59 -10.70
CA PHE A 353 12.32 8.88 -10.59
C PHE A 353 11.48 9.37 -9.39
N HIS A 354 12.07 9.44 -8.18
CA HIS A 354 11.38 9.95 -7.00
C HIS A 354 10.86 11.38 -7.22
N SER A 355 11.72 12.26 -7.75
CA SER A 355 11.33 13.62 -8.08
C SER A 355 10.19 13.68 -9.10
N SER A 356 10.19 12.76 -10.07
CA SER A 356 9.10 12.67 -11.05
C SER A 356 7.78 12.24 -10.43
N VAL A 357 7.80 11.34 -9.44
CA VAL A 357 6.58 10.94 -8.71
C VAL A 357 6.03 12.09 -7.88
N VAL A 358 6.90 12.90 -7.25
CA VAL A 358 6.48 14.15 -6.57
C VAL A 358 5.80 15.11 -7.54
N ASP A 359 6.39 15.35 -8.72
CA ASP A 359 5.80 16.20 -9.75
C ASP A 359 4.44 15.67 -10.24
N LEU A 360 4.28 14.34 -10.36
CA LEU A 360 2.99 13.72 -10.68
C LEU A 360 1.93 14.04 -9.64
N VAL A 361 2.27 13.84 -8.37
CA VAL A 361 1.35 14.09 -7.25
C VAL A 361 0.86 15.54 -7.27
N THR A 362 1.77 16.50 -7.38
CA THR A 362 1.42 17.94 -7.41
C THR A 362 0.61 18.30 -8.63
N LEU A 363 0.97 17.79 -9.82
CA LEU A 363 0.26 18.06 -11.05
C LEU A 363 -1.19 17.57 -11.03
N VAL A 364 -1.40 16.33 -10.53
CA VAL A 364 -2.76 15.77 -10.46
C VAL A 364 -3.59 16.47 -9.38
N CYS A 365 -3.02 16.77 -8.20
CA CYS A 365 -3.70 17.54 -7.16
C CYS A 365 -4.13 18.91 -7.66
N ALA A 366 -3.27 19.63 -8.39
CA ALA A 366 -3.62 20.92 -8.99
C ALA A 366 -4.79 20.81 -9.97
N LYS A 367 -4.82 19.76 -10.81
CA LYS A 367 -5.95 19.50 -11.73
C LYS A 367 -7.25 19.19 -10.97
N ILE A 368 -7.18 18.39 -9.90
CA ILE A 368 -8.35 18.06 -9.07
C ILE A 368 -8.86 19.35 -8.39
N ARG A 369 -7.97 20.14 -7.78
CA ARG A 369 -8.35 21.42 -7.14
C ARG A 369 -9.01 22.39 -8.14
N ALA A 370 -8.45 22.51 -9.33
CA ALA A 370 -9.04 23.37 -10.36
C ALA A 370 -10.46 22.94 -10.78
N ALA A 371 -10.77 21.64 -10.70
CA ALA A 371 -12.07 21.10 -11.06
C ALA A 371 -13.08 21.08 -9.90
N THR A 372 -12.63 21.06 -8.65
CA THR A 372 -13.48 20.76 -7.48
C THR A 372 -13.40 21.80 -6.36
N GLY A 373 -12.35 22.60 -6.31
CA GLY A 373 -12.06 23.52 -5.21
C GLY A 373 -11.42 22.86 -3.97
N LEU A 374 -11.28 21.53 -3.94
CA LEU A 374 -10.70 20.82 -2.81
C LEU A 374 -9.23 21.16 -2.62
N SER A 375 -8.81 21.40 -1.37
CA SER A 375 -7.43 21.74 -1.00
C SER A 375 -6.84 20.87 0.12
N GLN A 376 -7.64 19.97 0.70
CA GLN A 376 -7.18 18.98 1.67
C GLN A 376 -6.72 17.72 0.94
N VAL A 377 -5.49 17.26 1.22
CA VAL A 377 -4.85 16.11 0.59
C VAL A 377 -4.43 15.10 1.65
N VAL A 378 -4.79 13.85 1.44
CA VAL A 378 -4.36 12.70 2.24
C VAL A 378 -3.34 11.90 1.44
N LEU A 379 -2.20 11.57 2.03
CA LEU A 379 -1.19 10.65 1.50
C LEU A 379 -1.25 9.34 2.28
N SER A 380 -1.64 8.23 1.64
CA SER A 380 -1.80 6.91 2.27
C SER A 380 -1.47 5.77 1.30
N GLY A 381 -1.35 4.56 1.82
CA GLY A 381 -0.85 3.38 1.11
C GLY A 381 0.63 3.11 1.39
N GLY A 382 1.05 1.85 1.21
CA GLY A 382 2.37 1.36 1.60
C GLY A 382 3.55 2.10 0.94
N VAL A 383 3.35 2.71 -0.23
CA VAL A 383 4.40 3.48 -0.93
C VAL A 383 4.77 4.76 -0.15
N PHE A 384 3.86 5.33 0.64
CA PHE A 384 4.15 6.50 1.48
C PHE A 384 4.93 6.17 2.77
N MET A 385 5.34 4.94 2.98
CA MET A 385 6.43 4.61 3.91
C MET A 385 7.80 5.09 3.40
N ASN A 386 7.93 5.41 2.11
CA ASN A 386 9.11 6.01 1.50
C ASN A 386 9.27 7.46 2.02
N ALA A 387 10.29 7.68 2.87
CA ALA A 387 10.49 8.95 3.55
C ALA A 387 10.87 10.08 2.60
N LEU A 388 11.67 9.78 1.57
CA LEU A 388 12.06 10.78 0.57
C LEU A 388 10.83 11.27 -0.20
N LEU A 389 10.03 10.33 -0.74
CA LEU A 389 8.82 10.65 -1.47
C LEU A 389 7.82 11.43 -0.62
N THR A 390 7.52 10.94 0.58
CA THR A 390 6.52 11.53 1.47
C THR A 390 6.93 12.93 1.93
N SER A 391 8.21 13.13 2.29
CA SER A 391 8.70 14.43 2.72
C SER A 391 8.64 15.47 1.60
N GLU A 392 9.08 15.11 0.39
CA GLU A 392 9.09 16.03 -0.75
C GLU A 392 7.69 16.29 -1.31
N ALA A 393 6.83 15.26 -1.41
CA ALA A 393 5.45 15.44 -1.84
C ALA A 393 4.68 16.36 -0.87
N ARG A 394 4.83 16.15 0.44
CA ARG A 394 4.24 17.01 1.47
C ARG A 394 4.74 18.45 1.36
N ALA A 395 6.06 18.65 1.24
CA ALA A 395 6.66 19.97 1.15
C ALA A 395 6.16 20.73 -0.10
N GLN A 396 6.16 20.07 -1.26
CA GLN A 396 5.73 20.68 -2.51
C GLN A 396 4.24 21.00 -2.51
N LEU A 397 3.38 20.06 -2.11
CA LEU A 397 1.94 20.31 -1.99
C LEU A 397 1.62 21.45 -1.02
N SER A 398 2.34 21.54 0.13
CA SER A 398 2.17 22.62 1.10
C SER A 398 2.61 23.96 0.50
N ALA A 399 3.70 24.00 -0.25
CA ALA A 399 4.14 25.20 -0.97
C ALA A 399 3.12 25.66 -2.02
N ASP A 400 2.41 24.69 -2.65
CA ASP A 400 1.33 24.97 -3.61
C ASP A 400 0.00 25.32 -2.93
N GLY A 401 -0.03 25.46 -1.59
CA GLY A 401 -1.19 25.89 -0.81
C GLY A 401 -2.22 24.80 -0.51
N PHE A 402 -1.81 23.52 -0.51
CA PHE A 402 -2.64 22.44 -0.01
C PHE A 402 -2.40 22.19 1.48
N THR A 403 -3.43 21.74 2.19
CA THR A 403 -3.31 21.18 3.53
C THR A 403 -3.10 19.69 3.41
N VAL A 404 -1.92 19.19 3.82
CA VAL A 404 -1.49 17.81 3.59
C VAL A 404 -1.49 17.00 4.89
N TYR A 405 -2.17 15.87 4.87
CA TYR A 405 -2.27 14.92 5.96
C TYR A 405 -1.52 13.63 5.60
N CYS A 406 -0.65 13.19 6.50
CA CYS A 406 0.05 11.92 6.44
C CYS A 406 -0.20 11.17 7.74
N HIS A 407 -0.03 9.88 7.75
CA HIS A 407 -0.20 9.07 8.95
C HIS A 407 0.79 9.47 10.08
N GLU A 408 0.29 9.53 11.31
CA GLU A 408 1.04 9.88 12.53
C GLU A 408 0.78 8.89 13.68
N GLN A 409 -0.44 8.31 13.75
CA GLN A 409 -0.84 7.37 14.80
C GLN A 409 -0.95 5.94 14.27
N THR A 410 -1.24 5.78 12.98
CA THR A 410 -1.45 4.48 12.33
C THR A 410 -0.48 4.29 11.17
N PRO A 411 -0.15 3.05 10.79
CA PRO A 411 0.68 2.81 9.61
C PRO A 411 0.00 3.26 8.32
N ALA A 412 0.78 3.83 7.40
CA ALA A 412 0.31 4.14 6.05
C ALA A 412 0.03 2.88 5.21
N ASN A 413 0.64 1.74 5.56
CA ASN A 413 0.46 0.45 4.92
C ASN A 413 -0.78 -0.28 5.44
N ASP A 414 -0.99 -1.55 5.04
CA ASP A 414 -2.14 -2.39 5.40
C ASP A 414 -2.39 -2.51 6.90
N GLY A 415 -1.38 -2.25 7.74
CA GLY A 415 -1.55 -2.17 9.19
C GLY A 415 -2.53 -1.08 9.65
N GLY A 416 -2.84 -0.10 8.80
CA GLY A 416 -3.85 0.95 9.05
C GLY A 416 -5.26 0.62 8.52
N LEU A 417 -5.42 -0.41 7.69
CA LEU A 417 -6.68 -0.71 6.98
C LEU A 417 -7.86 -0.92 7.93
N SER A 418 -7.64 -1.63 9.02
CA SER A 418 -8.72 -1.94 9.97
C SER A 418 -9.35 -0.69 10.59
N LEU A 419 -8.60 0.39 10.80
CA LEU A 419 -9.13 1.67 11.23
C LEU A 419 -10.02 2.31 10.14
N GLY A 420 -9.56 2.30 8.90
CA GLY A 420 -10.33 2.84 7.77
C GLY A 420 -11.63 2.06 7.52
N GLN A 421 -11.56 0.73 7.55
CA GLN A 421 -12.75 -0.12 7.45
C GLN A 421 -13.76 0.18 8.58
N LEU A 422 -13.25 0.36 9.81
CA LEU A 422 -14.08 0.70 10.95
C LEU A 422 -14.75 2.07 10.79
N ALA A 423 -14.00 3.09 10.36
CA ALA A 423 -14.54 4.43 10.14
C ALA A 423 -15.62 4.48 9.03
N ILE A 424 -15.40 3.73 7.94
CA ILE A 424 -16.38 3.57 6.86
C ILE A 424 -17.63 2.86 7.39
N ALA A 425 -17.46 1.78 8.17
CA ALA A 425 -18.57 1.05 8.74
C ALA A 425 -19.36 1.92 9.72
N ALA A 426 -18.70 2.72 10.57
CA ALA A 426 -19.35 3.67 11.47
C ALA A 426 -20.22 4.69 10.72
N ALA A 427 -19.78 5.15 9.54
CA ALA A 427 -20.53 6.10 8.73
C ALA A 427 -21.64 5.49 7.89
N THR A 428 -21.54 4.19 7.56
CA THR A 428 -22.44 3.52 6.59
C THR A 428 -23.56 2.75 7.29
N LEU A 429 -23.30 2.20 8.48
CA LEU A 429 -24.23 1.35 9.23
C LEU A 429 -25.12 2.14 10.23
N CYS A 430 -25.13 3.47 10.10
CA CYS A 430 -25.94 4.38 10.93
C CYS A 430 -27.43 4.25 10.63
#